data_d65540bc5734e1775d05e84ee69545bb
#
_entry.id   d65540bc5734e1775d05e84ee69545bb
#
_cell.length_a   1.000
_cell.length_b   1.000
_cell.length_c   1.000
_cell.angle_alpha   90.00
_cell.angle_beta   90.00
_cell.angle_gamma   90.00
#
_symmetry.space_group_name_H-M   'P 1'
#
loop_
_entity.id
_entity.type
_entity.pdbx_description
1 polymer ?
#
loop_
_entity_poly.entity_id
_entity_poly.type
_entity_poly.pdbx_seq_one_letter_code
_entity_poly.pdbx_strand_id
1 'polypeptide(L)'
;MRALREAIRTGRLAPGTRLPSSRSLAADLGVARNTVADAYAELVAEGWLVARQGSGTRVAPRAEPVAHPSSSAARRPVVERRAARPPDTAPRPRHDLRSGRPDVSAFPRSAWLTSVRRVLAAAPAAAFGYGDPRGRPELRRALAGYLARARGVRADPERIVVCAGFVRALALLGEVLGGTVAVESYGLWIHRELLERAGARTVPLPVDDRGADVTALPDTGAHTVLLTPAHQYPTGASLHPDRRAAAVDWARSVGGVVLEDDYDGEFRYDRQPVGALQDLDPDRVVYLGTAAKSLAPGLRLGWAVVPGPLLEAVLETRRETAETCGVLDQLALADFVECGAYDRHVRAVRLRYRRRRDRLAAALAERAPEVRVTGIAAGLHAVLELPPGTEEPVLRAAERAGVAVQGLARFRHPEAPDGGPDGLVVGYGTPPEHGFAAALDALCAVLRDGLGRA
;
A
#
# COMPACT_ATOMS: atom_id res chain seq x y z
N MET A 1 33.49 18.25 26.78
CA MET A 1 32.44 17.22 26.91
C MET A 1 32.62 16.03 25.94
N ARG A 2 32.60 16.22 24.63
CA ARG A 2 32.74 15.12 23.64
C ARG A 2 33.99 14.25 23.89
N ALA A 3 35.15 14.85 24.18
CA ALA A 3 36.35 14.11 24.47
C ALA A 3 36.31 13.28 25.75
N LEU A 4 35.61 13.73 26.80
CA LEU A 4 35.41 12.97 28.03
C LEU A 4 34.47 11.79 27.79
N ARG A 5 33.32 11.99 27.09
CA ARG A 5 32.43 10.88 26.71
C ARG A 5 33.18 9.81 25.91
N GLU A 6 33.98 10.23 24.93
CA GLU A 6 34.75 9.30 24.11
C GLU A 6 35.83 8.56 24.93
N ALA A 7 36.50 9.25 25.86
CA ALA A 7 37.50 8.62 26.73
C ALA A 7 36.85 7.57 27.67
N ILE A 8 35.63 7.83 28.16
CA ILE A 8 34.89 6.88 29.01
C ILE A 8 34.40 5.74 28.14
N ARG A 9 33.84 6.04 26.94
CA ARG A 9 33.28 5.02 26.03
C ARG A 9 34.36 4.05 25.52
N THR A 10 35.56 4.55 25.26
CA THR A 10 36.70 3.73 24.79
C THR A 10 37.46 3.04 25.92
N GLY A 11 37.06 3.23 27.19
CA GLY A 11 37.72 2.63 28.34
C GLY A 11 39.06 3.34 28.77
N ARG A 12 39.47 4.41 28.10
CA ARG A 12 40.61 5.21 28.51
C ARG A 12 40.44 5.83 29.89
N LEU A 13 39.21 6.12 30.26
CA LEU A 13 38.79 6.47 31.62
C LEU A 13 37.91 5.33 32.16
N ALA A 14 38.48 4.48 32.98
CA ALA A 14 37.79 3.33 33.55
C ALA A 14 36.69 3.73 34.56
N PRO A 15 35.65 2.93 34.74
CA PRO A 15 34.65 3.13 35.79
C PRO A 15 35.31 3.35 37.14
N GLY A 16 34.80 4.30 37.92
CA GLY A 16 35.36 4.70 39.23
C GLY A 16 36.56 5.62 39.19
N THR A 17 37.17 5.88 38.01
CA THR A 17 38.28 6.82 37.87
C THR A 17 37.87 8.18 38.39
N ARG A 18 38.68 8.75 39.27
CA ARG A 18 38.48 10.10 39.80
C ARG A 18 38.93 11.14 38.80
N LEU A 19 38.11 12.09 38.46
CA LEU A 19 38.43 13.22 37.59
C LEU A 19 39.03 14.36 38.40
N PRO A 20 39.89 15.21 37.77
CA PRO A 20 40.35 16.45 38.35
C PRO A 20 39.20 17.32 38.84
N SER A 21 39.43 18.19 39.80
CA SER A 21 38.44 19.18 40.20
C SER A 21 38.13 20.12 39.00
N SER A 22 36.92 20.68 38.97
CA SER A 22 36.56 21.65 37.90
C SER A 22 37.55 22.84 37.86
N ARG A 23 38.14 23.20 39.03
CA ARG A 23 39.12 24.26 39.12
C ARG A 23 40.47 23.84 38.50
N SER A 24 40.94 22.63 38.83
CA SER A 24 42.19 22.10 38.29
C SER A 24 42.08 21.90 36.77
N LEU A 25 41.02 21.21 36.29
CA LEU A 25 40.86 20.96 34.86
C LEU A 25 40.66 22.25 34.07
N ALA A 26 40.03 23.26 34.63
CA ALA A 26 39.88 24.57 34.00
C ALA A 26 41.22 25.27 33.82
N ALA A 27 42.09 25.18 34.85
CA ALA A 27 43.47 25.74 34.77
C ALA A 27 44.30 25.01 33.72
N ASP A 28 44.23 23.65 33.67
CA ASP A 28 44.97 22.83 32.71
C ASP A 28 44.53 23.07 31.25
N LEU A 29 43.24 23.36 31.04
CA LEU A 29 42.66 23.59 29.71
C LEU A 29 42.61 25.07 29.29
N GLY A 30 42.98 26.00 30.17
CA GLY A 30 42.91 27.44 29.89
C GLY A 30 41.47 27.98 29.69
N VAL A 31 40.48 27.39 30.34
CA VAL A 31 39.06 27.78 30.21
C VAL A 31 38.49 28.26 31.55
N ALA A 32 37.31 28.90 31.52
CA ALA A 32 36.64 29.33 32.73
C ALA A 32 36.18 28.12 33.59
N ARG A 33 36.33 28.22 34.92
CA ARG A 33 35.89 27.15 35.86
C ARG A 33 34.46 26.74 35.67
N ASN A 34 33.55 27.69 35.42
CA ASN A 34 32.13 27.43 35.23
C ASN A 34 31.88 26.55 34.01
N THR A 35 32.63 26.74 32.91
CA THR A 35 32.52 25.90 31.71
C THR A 35 32.82 24.43 32.00
N VAL A 36 33.81 24.15 32.88
CA VAL A 36 34.09 22.76 33.30
C VAL A 36 33.06 22.26 34.29
N ALA A 37 32.59 23.12 35.19
CA ALA A 37 31.56 22.75 36.17
C ALA A 37 30.23 22.37 35.47
N ASP A 38 29.81 23.17 34.50
CA ASP A 38 28.61 22.91 33.67
C ASP A 38 28.74 21.61 32.89
N ALA A 39 29.94 21.40 32.27
CA ALA A 39 30.21 20.14 31.56
C ALA A 39 30.19 18.92 32.46
N TYR A 40 30.66 19.03 33.69
CA TYR A 40 30.56 17.94 34.66
C TYR A 40 29.11 17.71 35.13
N ALA A 41 28.37 18.78 35.37
CA ALA A 41 26.96 18.69 35.76
C ALA A 41 26.12 17.99 34.67
N GLU A 42 26.35 18.32 33.39
CA GLU A 42 25.70 17.68 32.25
C GLU A 42 26.06 16.19 32.15
N LEU A 43 27.38 15.86 32.30
CA LEU A 43 27.84 14.47 32.27
C LEU A 43 27.32 13.65 33.49
N VAL A 44 27.06 14.30 34.63
CA VAL A 44 26.41 13.68 35.77
C VAL A 44 24.92 13.45 35.50
N ALA A 45 24.23 14.43 34.93
CA ALA A 45 22.83 14.31 34.51
C ALA A 45 22.63 13.21 33.46
N GLU A 46 23.57 13.03 32.55
CA GLU A 46 23.61 11.95 31.57
C GLU A 46 24.03 10.57 32.13
N GLY A 47 24.43 10.50 33.40
CA GLY A 47 24.87 9.25 34.04
C GLY A 47 26.29 8.79 33.66
N TRP A 48 27.11 9.61 32.97
CA TRP A 48 28.51 9.29 32.70
C TRP A 48 29.43 9.47 33.91
N LEU A 49 29.08 10.39 34.79
CA LEU A 49 29.83 10.73 35.99
C LEU A 49 28.91 10.62 37.21
N VAL A 50 29.52 10.41 38.38
CA VAL A 50 28.86 10.48 39.69
C VAL A 50 29.64 11.51 40.53
N ALA A 51 28.94 12.52 41.04
CA ALA A 51 29.49 13.49 41.98
C ALA A 51 29.02 13.13 43.41
N ARG A 52 29.97 13.05 44.36
CA ARG A 52 29.65 12.89 45.79
C ARG A 52 30.30 14.02 46.56
N GLN A 53 29.55 14.63 47.43
CA GLN A 53 30.05 15.71 48.28
C GLN A 53 31.26 15.23 49.14
N GLY A 54 32.34 15.92 49.09
CA GLY A 54 33.61 15.56 49.79
C GLY A 54 34.51 14.54 49.09
N SER A 55 34.02 13.73 48.13
CA SER A 55 34.83 12.72 47.45
C SER A 55 35.13 13.01 45.95
N GLY A 56 34.58 14.13 45.41
CA GLY A 56 34.83 14.58 44.06
C GLY A 56 34.00 13.89 42.99
N THR A 57 34.32 14.15 41.74
CA THR A 57 33.63 13.60 40.56
C THR A 57 34.39 12.37 40.05
N ARG A 58 33.65 11.27 39.81
CA ARG A 58 34.19 10.02 39.27
C ARG A 58 33.39 9.54 38.06
N VAL A 59 34.04 8.73 37.24
CA VAL A 59 33.33 7.97 36.17
C VAL A 59 32.35 7.04 36.82
N ALA A 60 31.11 7.07 36.34
CA ALA A 60 30.02 6.22 36.85
C ALA A 60 30.36 4.72 36.69
N PRO A 61 30.01 3.86 37.64
CA PRO A 61 30.09 2.42 37.45
C PRO A 61 29.13 2.05 36.34
N ARG A 62 29.68 1.75 35.17
CA ARG A 62 28.91 1.30 34.01
C ARG A 62 28.44 -0.12 34.35
N ALA A 63 27.18 -0.41 34.20
CA ALA A 63 26.75 -1.79 34.04
C ALA A 63 27.60 -2.33 32.85
N GLU A 64 28.34 -3.40 33.06
CA GLU A 64 29.14 -4.03 32.01
C GLU A 64 28.29 -4.15 30.76
N PRO A 65 28.80 -3.83 29.57
CA PRO A 65 28.12 -4.20 28.35
C PRO A 65 27.91 -5.71 28.47
N VAL A 66 26.67 -6.13 28.48
CA VAL A 66 26.37 -7.56 28.35
C VAL A 66 27.10 -7.99 27.10
N ALA A 67 28.23 -8.69 27.27
CA ALA A 67 28.91 -9.34 26.18
C ALA A 67 27.83 -10.19 25.54
N HIS A 68 27.46 -9.88 24.30
CA HIS A 68 26.63 -10.77 23.54
C HIS A 68 27.39 -12.10 23.48
N PRO A 69 26.90 -13.16 24.10
CA PRO A 69 27.55 -14.44 23.97
C PRO A 69 27.52 -14.77 22.49
N SER A 70 28.68 -14.91 21.89
CA SER A 70 28.83 -15.57 20.60
C SER A 70 28.04 -16.88 20.68
N SER A 71 27.01 -16.94 19.89
CA SER A 71 26.05 -18.01 19.70
C SER A 71 26.55 -19.42 20.01
N SER A 72 26.21 -19.97 21.19
CA SER A 72 25.81 -21.37 21.33
C SER A 72 25.23 -21.55 22.72
N ALA A 73 23.97 -21.41 22.91
CA ALA A 73 23.09 -22.23 23.74
C ALA A 73 21.77 -21.47 24.03
N ALA A 74 20.68 -22.18 23.89
CA ALA A 74 19.30 -21.82 24.26
C ALA A 74 18.64 -20.81 23.33
N ARG A 75 18.21 -21.25 22.14
CA ARG A 75 17.14 -20.67 21.37
C ARG A 75 15.86 -20.68 22.23
N ARG A 76 15.47 -19.51 22.75
CA ARG A 76 14.05 -19.24 23.02
C ARG A 76 13.32 -19.48 21.69
N PRO A 77 12.11 -20.07 21.70
CA PRO A 77 11.34 -20.21 20.48
C PRO A 77 11.16 -18.82 19.88
N VAL A 78 11.96 -18.52 18.87
CA VAL A 78 11.65 -17.45 17.92
C VAL A 78 10.38 -17.94 17.27
N VAL A 79 9.26 -17.26 17.56
CA VAL A 79 8.10 -17.31 16.66
C VAL A 79 8.73 -17.24 15.27
N GLU A 80 8.56 -18.28 14.48
CA GLU A 80 9.05 -18.30 13.09
C GLU A 80 8.48 -17.06 12.42
N ARG A 81 9.26 -16.00 12.40
CA ARG A 81 9.01 -14.89 11.50
C ARG A 81 9.19 -15.51 10.12
N ARG A 82 8.07 -15.87 9.50
CA ARG A 82 7.98 -16.16 8.08
C ARG A 82 8.92 -15.17 7.41
N ALA A 83 9.93 -15.69 6.72
CA ALA A 83 11.10 -14.95 6.25
C ALA A 83 10.68 -13.55 5.76
N ALA A 84 11.22 -12.53 6.39
CA ALA A 84 11.02 -11.15 5.92
C ALA A 84 11.41 -11.16 4.44
N ARG A 85 10.52 -10.67 3.59
CA ARG A 85 10.81 -10.51 2.17
C ARG A 85 12.16 -9.80 2.07
N PRO A 86 13.18 -10.40 1.41
CA PRO A 86 14.49 -9.79 1.34
C PRO A 86 14.30 -8.35 0.82
N PRO A 87 15.08 -7.38 1.33
CA PRO A 87 15.07 -6.03 0.79
C PRO A 87 15.24 -6.14 -0.73
N ASP A 88 14.58 -5.26 -1.48
CA ASP A 88 14.53 -5.24 -2.96
C ASP A 88 15.95 -4.99 -3.53
N THR A 89 16.87 -5.92 -3.25
CA THR A 89 18.28 -5.95 -3.70
C THR A 89 18.41 -6.61 -5.06
N ALA A 90 17.31 -7.16 -5.60
CA ALA A 90 17.32 -7.66 -6.97
C ALA A 90 17.61 -6.51 -7.94
N PRO A 91 18.47 -6.72 -8.94
CA PRO A 91 18.76 -5.72 -9.95
C PRO A 91 17.45 -5.23 -10.56
N ARG A 92 17.34 -3.89 -10.69
CA ARG A 92 16.14 -3.30 -11.29
C ARG A 92 15.96 -3.89 -12.69
N PRO A 93 14.75 -4.40 -13.01
CA PRO A 93 14.51 -4.94 -14.34
C PRO A 93 14.75 -3.84 -15.40
N ARG A 94 15.26 -4.22 -16.55
CA ARG A 94 15.45 -3.30 -17.68
C ARG A 94 14.12 -2.70 -18.14
N HIS A 95 13.07 -3.53 -18.13
CA HIS A 95 11.70 -3.15 -18.46
C HIS A 95 10.75 -3.68 -17.38
N ASP A 96 10.13 -2.79 -16.61
CA ASP A 96 9.15 -3.17 -15.59
C ASP A 96 7.74 -3.06 -16.16
N LEU A 97 7.11 -4.22 -16.39
CA LEU A 97 5.73 -4.36 -16.85
C LEU A 97 4.86 -5.08 -15.80
N ARG A 98 5.29 -5.11 -14.53
CA ARG A 98 4.48 -5.69 -13.46
C ARG A 98 3.23 -4.85 -13.22
N SER A 99 2.12 -5.52 -13.01
CA SER A 99 0.82 -4.88 -12.78
C SER A 99 0.70 -4.19 -11.41
N GLY A 100 -0.32 -3.38 -11.25
CA GLY A 100 -0.65 -2.72 -9.99
C GLY A 100 0.20 -1.49 -9.64
N ARG A 101 1.09 -1.05 -10.51
CA ARG A 101 1.96 0.13 -10.32
C ARG A 101 1.63 1.22 -11.36
N PRO A 102 1.35 2.46 -10.96
CA PRO A 102 1.22 3.57 -11.90
C PRO A 102 2.58 4.11 -12.32
N ASP A 103 2.61 4.83 -13.44
CA ASP A 103 3.75 5.64 -13.85
C ASP A 103 3.90 6.85 -12.92
N VAL A 104 4.75 6.72 -11.90
CA VAL A 104 4.98 7.80 -10.90
C VAL A 104 5.71 9.01 -11.49
N SER A 105 6.29 8.91 -12.69
CA SER A 105 6.87 10.08 -13.38
C SER A 105 5.80 11.08 -13.81
N ALA A 106 4.55 10.61 -13.91
CA ALA A 106 3.38 11.42 -14.23
C ALA A 106 2.81 12.20 -13.02
N PHE A 107 3.38 12.04 -11.83
CA PHE A 107 2.90 12.76 -10.65
C PHE A 107 2.90 14.29 -10.89
N PRO A 108 1.78 14.99 -10.61
CA PRO A 108 1.59 16.39 -10.99
C PRO A 108 2.27 17.35 -10.00
N ARG A 109 3.61 17.31 -9.95
CA ARG A 109 4.45 17.97 -8.90
C ARG A 109 4.12 19.43 -8.71
N SER A 110 4.02 20.21 -9.80
CA SER A 110 3.76 21.66 -9.71
C SER A 110 2.38 21.98 -9.16
N ALA A 111 1.35 21.27 -9.62
CA ALA A 111 -0.01 21.46 -9.14
C ALA A 111 -0.16 20.98 -7.69
N TRP A 112 0.45 19.85 -7.35
CA TRP A 112 0.50 19.36 -5.96
C TRP A 112 1.19 20.33 -5.02
N LEU A 113 2.35 20.87 -5.42
CA LEU A 113 3.08 21.86 -4.65
C LEU A 113 2.25 23.14 -4.42
N THR A 114 1.44 23.54 -5.41
CA THR A 114 0.53 24.68 -5.28
C THR A 114 -0.53 24.43 -4.20
N SER A 115 -1.14 23.25 -4.19
CA SER A 115 -2.09 22.84 -3.14
C SER A 115 -1.42 22.78 -1.77
N VAL A 116 -0.23 22.17 -1.66
CA VAL A 116 0.54 22.10 -0.40
C VAL A 116 0.83 23.50 0.15
N ARG A 117 1.30 24.43 -0.68
CA ARG A 117 1.58 25.82 -0.25
C ARG A 117 0.32 26.53 0.23
N ARG A 118 -0.81 26.38 -0.47
CA ARG A 118 -2.08 27.00 -0.13
C ARG A 118 -2.57 26.52 1.23
N VAL A 119 -2.62 25.20 1.42
CA VAL A 119 -3.15 24.63 2.67
C VAL A 119 -2.21 24.88 3.84
N LEU A 120 -0.90 24.84 3.64
CA LEU A 120 0.06 25.13 4.71
C LEU A 120 -0.01 26.58 5.17
N ALA A 121 -0.24 27.53 4.26
CA ALA A 121 -0.39 28.94 4.59
C ALA A 121 -1.73 29.25 5.29
N ALA A 122 -2.80 28.48 5.01
CA ALA A 122 -4.14 28.74 5.52
C ALA A 122 -4.52 27.88 6.75
N ALA A 123 -3.83 26.76 6.98
CA ALA A 123 -4.19 25.85 8.05
C ALA A 123 -3.97 26.48 9.44
N PRO A 124 -4.97 26.44 10.33
CA PRO A 124 -4.77 26.89 11.70
C PRO A 124 -3.83 25.95 12.45
N ALA A 125 -3.12 26.45 13.47
CA ALA A 125 -2.18 25.65 14.28
C ALA A 125 -2.82 24.38 14.85
N ALA A 126 -4.09 24.42 15.24
CA ALA A 126 -4.84 23.27 15.74
C ALA A 126 -4.97 22.12 14.70
N ALA A 127 -4.84 22.41 13.41
CA ALA A 127 -4.87 21.39 12.37
C ALA A 127 -3.71 20.38 12.49
N PHE A 128 -2.59 20.81 13.08
CA PHE A 128 -1.38 20.00 13.26
C PHE A 128 -1.35 19.23 14.59
N GLY A 129 -2.40 19.34 15.41
CA GLY A 129 -2.57 18.53 16.61
C GLY A 129 -3.16 17.15 16.32
N TYR A 130 -3.43 16.39 17.39
CA TYR A 130 -4.21 15.15 17.28
C TYR A 130 -5.60 15.47 16.74
N GLY A 131 -6.00 14.75 15.69
CA GLY A 131 -7.25 14.99 14.98
C GLY A 131 -8.30 13.91 15.18
N ASP A 132 -9.38 14.05 14.42
CA ASP A 132 -10.43 13.05 14.33
C ASP A 132 -9.84 11.71 13.81
N PRO A 133 -10.13 10.57 14.46
CA PRO A 133 -9.65 9.27 13.98
C PRO A 133 -10.14 8.92 12.56
N ARG A 134 -11.21 9.52 12.08
CA ARG A 134 -11.68 9.37 10.69
C ARG A 134 -10.79 10.09 9.67
N GLY A 135 -9.89 10.94 10.11
CA GLY A 135 -9.09 11.83 9.25
C GLY A 135 -9.69 13.24 9.14
N ARG A 136 -9.01 14.09 8.39
CA ARG A 136 -9.36 15.52 8.27
C ARG A 136 -10.75 15.72 7.66
N PRO A 137 -11.61 16.52 8.30
CA PRO A 137 -12.97 16.78 7.79
C PRO A 137 -12.96 17.47 6.42
N GLU A 138 -11.94 18.27 6.11
CA GLU A 138 -11.76 18.88 4.79
C GLU A 138 -11.63 17.80 3.71
N LEU A 139 -10.78 16.79 3.94
CA LEU A 139 -10.60 15.69 3.00
C LEU A 139 -11.85 14.82 2.90
N ARG A 140 -12.49 14.50 4.02
CA ARG A 140 -13.73 13.69 4.02
C ARG A 140 -14.84 14.36 3.20
N ARG A 141 -15.03 15.68 3.33
CA ARG A 141 -15.99 16.46 2.53
C ARG A 141 -15.62 16.50 1.05
N ALA A 142 -14.37 16.77 0.74
CA ALA A 142 -13.88 16.76 -0.65
C ALA A 142 -14.06 15.39 -1.32
N LEU A 143 -13.74 14.29 -0.60
CA LEU A 143 -13.94 12.92 -1.07
C LEU A 143 -15.42 12.59 -1.26
N ALA A 144 -16.31 12.97 -0.33
CA ALA A 144 -17.75 12.74 -0.46
C ALA A 144 -18.30 13.34 -1.76
N GLY A 145 -17.97 14.62 -2.01
CA GLY A 145 -18.37 15.27 -3.26
C GLY A 145 -17.77 14.66 -4.53
N TYR A 146 -16.50 14.28 -4.46
CA TYR A 146 -15.82 13.62 -5.58
C TYR A 146 -16.41 12.23 -5.88
N LEU A 147 -16.56 11.38 -4.87
CA LEU A 147 -17.02 10.00 -5.01
C LEU A 147 -18.47 9.94 -5.51
N ALA A 148 -19.35 10.82 -5.01
CA ALA A 148 -20.72 10.93 -5.49
C ALA A 148 -20.75 11.27 -6.99
N ARG A 149 -19.95 12.22 -7.43
CA ARG A 149 -19.90 12.67 -8.82
C ARG A 149 -19.20 11.68 -9.75
N ALA A 150 -18.07 11.13 -9.31
CA ALA A 150 -17.20 10.33 -10.17
C ALA A 150 -17.54 8.84 -10.17
N ARG A 151 -18.10 8.33 -9.07
CA ARG A 151 -18.33 6.90 -8.86
C ARG A 151 -19.77 6.54 -8.49
N GLY A 152 -20.64 7.52 -8.22
CA GLY A 152 -21.99 7.30 -7.74
C GLY A 152 -22.07 6.77 -6.30
N VAL A 153 -21.00 6.91 -5.51
CA VAL A 153 -20.97 6.44 -4.12
C VAL A 153 -21.83 7.34 -3.26
N ARG A 154 -22.71 6.77 -2.44
CA ARG A 154 -23.44 7.49 -1.40
C ARG A 154 -22.54 7.69 -0.18
N ALA A 155 -21.72 8.73 -0.25
CA ALA A 155 -20.71 9.02 0.75
C ALA A 155 -21.16 10.17 1.67
N ASP A 156 -21.55 9.83 2.91
CA ASP A 156 -21.61 10.78 3.99
C ASP A 156 -20.20 11.06 4.50
N PRO A 157 -19.73 12.33 4.57
CA PRO A 157 -18.42 12.66 5.13
C PRO A 157 -18.15 12.05 6.51
N GLU A 158 -19.19 11.85 7.32
CA GLU A 158 -19.07 11.27 8.66
C GLU A 158 -18.87 9.73 8.63
N ARG A 159 -19.16 9.09 7.51
CA ARG A 159 -18.90 7.67 7.26
C ARG A 159 -17.59 7.41 6.51
N ILE A 160 -16.84 8.44 6.14
CA ILE A 160 -15.54 8.29 5.47
C ILE A 160 -14.43 8.17 6.50
N VAL A 161 -13.62 7.12 6.38
CA VAL A 161 -12.43 6.88 7.20
C VAL A 161 -11.19 6.91 6.28
N VAL A 162 -10.34 7.93 6.47
CA VAL A 162 -9.09 8.08 5.71
C VAL A 162 -8.02 7.15 6.27
N CYS A 163 -7.41 6.31 5.45
CA CYS A 163 -6.45 5.29 5.84
C CYS A 163 -5.09 5.49 5.14
N ALA A 164 -4.02 4.94 5.72
CA ALA A 164 -2.68 4.94 5.12
C ALA A 164 -2.59 3.98 3.90
N GLY A 165 -3.47 4.22 2.92
CA GLY A 165 -3.68 3.43 1.72
C GLY A 165 -4.60 2.24 1.92
N PHE A 166 -4.99 1.60 0.81
CA PHE A 166 -5.90 0.45 0.77
C PHE A 166 -5.50 -0.70 1.71
N VAL A 167 -4.22 -1.06 1.73
CA VAL A 167 -3.67 -2.15 2.56
C VAL A 167 -4.04 -1.99 4.04
N ARG A 168 -4.00 -0.75 4.56
CA ARG A 168 -4.36 -0.50 5.97
C ARG A 168 -5.86 -0.48 6.19
N ALA A 169 -6.62 0.01 5.22
CA ALA A 169 -8.08 -0.08 5.27
C ALA A 169 -8.54 -1.55 5.30
N LEU A 170 -7.97 -2.41 4.43
CA LEU A 170 -8.31 -3.83 4.38
C LEU A 170 -7.90 -4.57 5.66
N ALA A 171 -6.70 -4.30 6.20
CA ALA A 171 -6.26 -4.92 7.45
C ALA A 171 -7.19 -4.56 8.63
N LEU A 172 -7.52 -3.27 8.76
CA LEU A 172 -8.46 -2.77 9.78
C LEU A 172 -9.84 -3.45 9.68
N LEU A 173 -10.37 -3.56 8.45
CA LEU A 173 -11.64 -4.24 8.23
C LEU A 173 -11.55 -5.75 8.50
N GLY A 174 -10.41 -6.39 8.21
CA GLY A 174 -10.16 -7.77 8.55
C GLY A 174 -10.18 -8.02 10.07
N GLU A 175 -9.60 -7.11 10.84
CA GLU A 175 -9.61 -7.16 12.31
C GLU A 175 -11.04 -7.00 12.89
N VAL A 176 -11.83 -6.08 12.31
CA VAL A 176 -13.21 -5.80 12.75
C VAL A 176 -14.18 -6.90 12.36
N LEU A 177 -14.09 -7.42 11.14
CA LEU A 177 -15.07 -8.36 10.60
C LEU A 177 -14.75 -9.81 10.94
N GLY A 178 -13.46 -10.19 10.96
CA GLY A 178 -13.02 -11.54 11.31
C GLY A 178 -13.66 -12.65 10.47
N GLY A 179 -13.62 -13.88 11.01
CA GLY A 179 -14.34 -15.03 10.46
C GLY A 179 -13.89 -15.47 9.07
N THR A 180 -14.84 -16.00 8.27
CA THR A 180 -14.56 -16.43 6.91
C THR A 180 -14.89 -15.31 5.92
N VAL A 181 -13.92 -15.00 5.05
CA VAL A 181 -14.01 -13.99 4.00
C VAL A 181 -13.92 -14.68 2.63
N ALA A 182 -14.96 -14.59 1.83
CA ALA A 182 -14.89 -15.02 0.43
C ALA A 182 -14.07 -13.99 -0.36
N VAL A 183 -13.14 -14.48 -1.18
CA VAL A 183 -12.29 -13.64 -2.04
C VAL A 183 -12.31 -14.19 -3.46
N GLU A 184 -12.20 -13.35 -4.45
CA GLU A 184 -12.11 -13.77 -5.84
C GLU A 184 -10.99 -14.80 -6.04
N SER A 185 -11.26 -15.90 -6.77
CA SER A 185 -10.31 -17.01 -6.99
C SER A 185 -9.02 -16.58 -7.70
N TYR A 186 -9.07 -15.46 -8.41
CA TYR A 186 -7.92 -14.70 -8.87
C TYR A 186 -7.93 -13.34 -8.18
N GLY A 187 -6.82 -12.99 -7.53
CA GLY A 187 -6.71 -11.73 -6.80
C GLY A 187 -5.29 -11.48 -6.32
N LEU A 188 -5.05 -10.29 -5.77
CA LEU A 188 -3.73 -9.97 -5.25
C LEU A 188 -3.47 -10.75 -3.96
N TRP A 189 -2.50 -11.66 -3.98
CA TRP A 189 -2.16 -12.55 -2.85
C TRP A 189 -1.92 -11.79 -1.53
N ILE A 190 -1.40 -10.56 -1.61
CA ILE A 190 -1.20 -9.69 -0.44
C ILE A 190 -2.52 -9.39 0.30
N HIS A 191 -3.65 -9.29 -0.40
CA HIS A 191 -4.95 -9.04 0.23
C HIS A 191 -5.36 -10.24 1.09
N ARG A 192 -5.18 -11.46 0.59
CA ARG A 192 -5.40 -12.69 1.35
C ARG A 192 -4.52 -12.75 2.58
N GLU A 193 -3.20 -12.56 2.39
CA GLU A 193 -2.25 -12.56 3.51
C GLU A 193 -2.58 -11.52 4.58
N LEU A 194 -3.13 -10.36 4.20
CA LEU A 194 -3.54 -9.33 5.15
C LEU A 194 -4.76 -9.77 5.97
N LEU A 195 -5.78 -10.33 5.31
CA LEU A 195 -6.97 -10.85 5.97
C LEU A 195 -6.62 -12.02 6.91
N GLU A 196 -5.78 -12.95 6.46
CA GLU A 196 -5.30 -14.08 7.27
C GLU A 196 -4.49 -13.61 8.50
N ARG A 197 -3.65 -12.59 8.35
CA ARG A 197 -2.91 -11.99 9.48
C ARG A 197 -3.83 -11.28 10.47
N ALA A 198 -4.95 -10.75 10.00
CA ALA A 198 -6.00 -10.18 10.82
C ALA A 198 -6.88 -11.26 11.50
N GLY A 199 -6.58 -12.54 11.29
CA GLY A 199 -7.30 -13.66 11.91
C GLY A 199 -8.49 -14.20 11.09
N ALA A 200 -8.72 -13.68 9.87
CA ALA A 200 -9.75 -14.21 8.99
C ALA A 200 -9.27 -15.46 8.23
N ARG A 201 -10.21 -16.33 7.85
CA ARG A 201 -9.97 -17.41 6.90
C ARG A 201 -10.45 -16.94 5.52
N THR A 202 -9.63 -17.09 4.47
CA THR A 202 -10.06 -16.80 3.11
C THR A 202 -10.54 -18.05 2.38
N VAL A 203 -11.58 -17.91 1.57
CA VAL A 203 -12.14 -18.98 0.70
C VAL A 203 -12.31 -18.45 -0.71
N PRO A 204 -11.97 -19.24 -1.76
CA PRO A 204 -12.05 -18.76 -3.14
C PRO A 204 -13.49 -18.69 -3.64
N LEU A 205 -13.82 -17.60 -4.33
CA LEU A 205 -15.03 -17.42 -5.09
C LEU A 205 -14.70 -17.50 -6.58
N PRO A 206 -15.30 -18.39 -7.36
CA PRO A 206 -14.97 -18.53 -8.78
C PRO A 206 -15.10 -17.22 -9.56
N VAL A 207 -14.24 -17.04 -10.57
CA VAL A 207 -14.24 -15.87 -11.47
C VAL A 207 -14.30 -16.35 -12.90
N ASP A 208 -15.18 -15.76 -13.70
CA ASP A 208 -15.33 -15.97 -15.13
C ASP A 208 -15.36 -14.63 -15.91
N ASP A 209 -15.78 -14.65 -17.18
CA ASP A 209 -15.90 -13.45 -18.02
C ASP A 209 -16.98 -12.47 -17.57
N ARG A 210 -17.90 -12.90 -16.69
CA ARG A 210 -18.93 -12.07 -16.03
C ARG A 210 -18.48 -11.55 -14.64
N GLY A 211 -17.22 -11.75 -14.27
CA GLY A 211 -16.66 -11.40 -12.95
C GLY A 211 -16.84 -12.52 -11.92
N ALA A 212 -16.83 -12.17 -10.63
CA ALA A 212 -17.00 -13.14 -9.55
C ALA A 212 -18.37 -13.87 -9.63
N ASP A 213 -18.35 -15.18 -9.48
CA ASP A 213 -19.60 -15.97 -9.42
C ASP A 213 -20.19 -15.93 -8.01
N VAL A 214 -20.90 -14.85 -7.73
CA VAL A 214 -21.53 -14.60 -6.43
C VAL A 214 -22.63 -15.58 -6.07
N THR A 215 -23.10 -16.41 -7.02
CA THR A 215 -24.09 -17.45 -6.75
C THR A 215 -23.54 -18.57 -5.87
N ALA A 216 -22.21 -18.72 -5.83
CA ALA A 216 -21.52 -19.67 -4.96
C ALA A 216 -21.32 -19.15 -3.52
N LEU A 217 -21.63 -17.88 -3.21
CA LEU A 217 -21.44 -17.30 -1.88
C LEU A 217 -22.14 -18.07 -0.75
N PRO A 218 -23.39 -18.54 -0.88
CA PRO A 218 -24.06 -19.29 0.18
C PRO A 218 -23.29 -20.54 0.62
N ASP A 219 -22.59 -21.20 -0.30
CA ASP A 219 -21.87 -22.45 -0.03
C ASP A 219 -20.49 -22.23 0.61
N THR A 220 -20.00 -20.98 0.66
CA THR A 220 -18.71 -20.64 1.24
C THR A 220 -18.71 -20.58 2.77
N GLY A 221 -19.87 -20.43 3.38
CA GLY A 221 -19.99 -20.14 4.82
C GLY A 221 -19.44 -18.77 5.23
N ALA A 222 -19.17 -17.89 4.27
CA ALA A 222 -18.66 -16.54 4.54
C ALA A 222 -19.81 -15.59 4.94
N HIS A 223 -19.46 -14.57 5.74
CA HIS A 223 -20.31 -13.41 6.02
C HIS A 223 -19.71 -12.12 5.45
N THR A 224 -18.53 -12.22 4.91
CA THR A 224 -17.84 -11.10 4.25
C THR A 224 -17.32 -11.56 2.90
N VAL A 225 -17.42 -10.70 1.87
CA VAL A 225 -16.84 -10.96 0.55
C VAL A 225 -16.02 -9.74 0.10
N LEU A 226 -14.81 -9.99 -0.43
CA LEU A 226 -13.98 -8.97 -1.07
C LEU A 226 -14.10 -9.10 -2.58
N LEU A 227 -14.58 -8.06 -3.24
CA LEU A 227 -14.81 -8.00 -4.68
C LEU A 227 -14.11 -6.81 -5.31
N THR A 228 -13.74 -6.94 -6.60
CA THR A 228 -13.29 -5.86 -7.48
C THR A 228 -14.30 -5.64 -8.62
N PRO A 229 -15.53 -5.15 -8.33
CA PRO A 229 -16.67 -5.26 -9.23
C PRO A 229 -16.58 -4.34 -10.45
N ALA A 230 -15.85 -3.23 -10.39
CA ALA A 230 -15.68 -2.33 -11.52
C ALA A 230 -14.70 -2.90 -12.56
N HIS A 231 -13.62 -3.53 -12.09
CA HIS A 231 -12.54 -4.09 -12.90
C HIS A 231 -11.83 -5.18 -12.10
N GLN A 232 -12.23 -6.44 -12.33
CA GLN A 232 -11.70 -7.58 -11.59
C GLN A 232 -10.18 -7.69 -11.72
N TYR A 233 -9.49 -7.77 -10.62
CA TYR A 233 -8.04 -7.90 -10.61
C TYR A 233 -7.61 -9.36 -10.41
N PRO A 234 -6.80 -9.95 -11.35
CA PRO A 234 -6.22 -9.29 -12.52
C PRO A 234 -6.97 -9.56 -13.83
N THR A 235 -8.04 -10.37 -13.89
CA THR A 235 -8.62 -10.88 -15.12
C THR A 235 -9.21 -9.78 -16.03
N GLY A 236 -9.55 -8.65 -15.44
CA GLY A 236 -10.10 -7.51 -16.16
C GLY A 236 -11.59 -7.63 -16.49
N ALA A 237 -12.30 -8.63 -15.95
CA ALA A 237 -13.74 -8.74 -16.10
C ALA A 237 -14.47 -7.64 -15.29
N SER A 238 -15.63 -7.23 -15.70
CA SER A 238 -16.54 -6.40 -14.90
C SER A 238 -17.63 -7.26 -14.28
N LEU A 239 -17.96 -7.04 -13.03
CA LEU A 239 -19.04 -7.79 -12.39
C LEU A 239 -20.37 -7.47 -13.06
N HIS A 240 -20.99 -8.52 -13.62
CA HIS A 240 -22.24 -8.41 -14.37
C HIS A 240 -23.36 -7.81 -13.50
N PRO A 241 -24.28 -7.00 -14.07
CA PRO A 241 -25.36 -6.35 -13.32
C PRO A 241 -26.17 -7.32 -12.43
N ASP A 242 -26.54 -8.50 -12.93
CA ASP A 242 -27.29 -9.50 -12.13
C ASP A 242 -26.48 -9.98 -10.92
N ARG A 243 -25.15 -10.18 -11.10
CA ARG A 243 -24.24 -10.58 -10.02
C ARG A 243 -24.02 -9.45 -9.01
N ARG A 244 -24.07 -8.19 -9.45
CA ARG A 244 -24.02 -7.02 -8.54
C ARG A 244 -25.22 -7.01 -7.60
N ALA A 245 -26.42 -7.20 -8.14
CA ALA A 245 -27.65 -7.32 -7.35
C ALA A 245 -27.60 -8.54 -6.42
N ALA A 246 -27.21 -9.70 -6.93
CA ALA A 246 -27.14 -10.94 -6.16
C ALA A 246 -26.11 -10.85 -4.99
N ALA A 247 -24.98 -10.14 -5.16
CA ALA A 247 -24.01 -9.93 -4.08
C ALA A 247 -24.62 -9.13 -2.92
N VAL A 248 -25.38 -8.08 -3.24
CA VAL A 248 -26.06 -7.26 -2.24
C VAL A 248 -27.19 -8.03 -1.57
N ASP A 249 -27.99 -8.79 -2.34
CA ASP A 249 -29.08 -9.60 -1.80
C ASP A 249 -28.54 -10.73 -0.89
N TRP A 250 -27.41 -11.34 -1.26
CA TRP A 250 -26.71 -12.28 -0.38
C TRP A 250 -26.30 -11.59 0.94
N ALA A 251 -25.65 -10.43 0.88
CA ALA A 251 -25.22 -9.72 2.08
C ALA A 251 -26.41 -9.38 2.99
N ARG A 252 -27.55 -9.00 2.42
CA ARG A 252 -28.79 -8.77 3.18
C ARG A 252 -29.30 -10.06 3.85
N SER A 253 -29.31 -11.17 3.12
CA SER A 253 -29.86 -12.44 3.59
C SER A 253 -29.11 -13.06 4.76
N VAL A 254 -27.76 -12.91 4.77
CA VAL A 254 -26.90 -13.47 5.82
C VAL A 254 -26.47 -12.44 6.88
N GLY A 255 -26.95 -11.19 6.79
CA GLY A 255 -26.46 -10.11 7.65
C GLY A 255 -24.99 -9.75 7.39
N GLY A 256 -24.47 -10.10 6.22
CA GLY A 256 -23.06 -9.98 5.84
C GLY A 256 -22.68 -8.62 5.27
N VAL A 257 -21.43 -8.54 4.81
CA VAL A 257 -20.81 -7.30 4.29
C VAL A 257 -20.05 -7.57 2.99
N VAL A 258 -20.19 -6.67 2.02
CA VAL A 258 -19.37 -6.64 0.81
C VAL A 258 -18.27 -5.59 0.96
N LEU A 259 -17.02 -5.98 0.76
CA LEU A 259 -15.88 -5.07 0.63
C LEU A 259 -15.65 -4.82 -0.87
N GLU A 260 -15.97 -3.62 -1.34
CA GLU A 260 -15.77 -3.20 -2.72
C GLU A 260 -14.39 -2.54 -2.88
N ASP A 261 -13.45 -3.21 -3.52
CA ASP A 261 -12.14 -2.63 -3.88
C ASP A 261 -12.23 -1.93 -5.23
N ASP A 262 -12.34 -0.62 -5.21
CA ASP A 262 -12.39 0.24 -6.40
C ASP A 262 -11.02 0.91 -6.64
N TYR A 263 -10.01 0.08 -6.91
CA TYR A 263 -8.60 0.51 -6.98
C TYR A 263 -8.26 1.34 -8.21
N ASP A 264 -9.00 1.23 -9.32
CA ASP A 264 -8.72 1.90 -10.60
C ASP A 264 -9.98 2.36 -11.37
N GLY A 265 -11.10 2.50 -10.68
CA GLY A 265 -12.38 2.85 -11.28
C GLY A 265 -12.42 4.19 -12.05
N GLU A 266 -11.42 5.07 -11.83
CA GLU A 266 -11.23 6.28 -12.62
C GLU A 266 -10.76 6.01 -14.06
N PHE A 267 -10.22 4.81 -14.35
CA PHE A 267 -9.55 4.47 -15.62
C PHE A 267 -10.37 3.56 -16.51
N ARG A 268 -11.66 3.88 -16.71
CA ARG A 268 -12.47 3.23 -17.75
C ARG A 268 -12.33 3.95 -19.08
N TYR A 269 -12.20 3.17 -20.16
CA TYR A 269 -11.98 3.67 -21.54
C TYR A 269 -13.18 3.44 -22.45
N ASP A 270 -14.04 2.48 -22.11
CA ASP A 270 -15.37 2.34 -22.67
C ASP A 270 -16.25 3.55 -22.25
N ARG A 271 -17.26 3.85 -23.03
CA ARG A 271 -18.17 4.97 -22.75
C ARG A 271 -19.27 4.62 -21.75
N GLN A 272 -19.16 3.47 -21.07
CA GLN A 272 -20.16 3.01 -20.11
C GLN A 272 -19.59 3.16 -18.68
N PRO A 273 -19.88 4.26 -17.98
CA PRO A 273 -19.51 4.37 -16.58
C PRO A 273 -20.29 3.32 -15.78
N VAL A 274 -19.57 2.47 -15.06
CA VAL A 274 -20.15 1.57 -14.06
C VAL A 274 -19.99 2.26 -12.71
N GLY A 275 -21.12 2.58 -12.09
CA GLY A 275 -21.13 3.13 -10.73
C GLY A 275 -20.59 2.13 -9.69
N ALA A 276 -20.26 2.60 -8.51
CA ALA A 276 -19.88 1.75 -7.40
C ALA A 276 -21.01 0.77 -7.04
N LEU A 277 -20.64 -0.41 -6.55
CA LEU A 277 -21.58 -1.37 -6.00
C LEU A 277 -22.27 -0.83 -4.74
N GLN A 278 -21.54 0.01 -3.98
CA GLN A 278 -22.00 0.63 -2.74
C GLN A 278 -23.31 1.42 -2.91
N ASP A 279 -23.58 2.01 -4.08
CA ASP A 279 -24.84 2.73 -4.34
C ASP A 279 -26.08 1.84 -4.20
N LEU A 280 -25.94 0.51 -4.44
CA LEU A 280 -27.06 -0.44 -4.31
C LEU A 280 -27.44 -0.68 -2.86
N ASP A 281 -26.50 -0.65 -1.92
CA ASP A 281 -26.75 -0.77 -0.48
C ASP A 281 -25.62 -0.18 0.37
N PRO A 282 -25.70 1.11 0.75
CA PRO A 282 -24.70 1.79 1.56
C PRO A 282 -24.57 1.25 3.00
N ASP A 283 -25.52 0.42 3.46
CA ASP A 283 -25.49 -0.17 4.80
C ASP A 283 -24.93 -1.59 4.82
N ARG A 284 -24.63 -2.17 3.63
CA ARG A 284 -24.04 -3.50 3.47
C ARG A 284 -22.73 -3.51 2.68
N VAL A 285 -22.41 -2.43 1.98
CA VAL A 285 -21.22 -2.36 1.15
C VAL A 285 -20.25 -1.33 1.70
N VAL A 286 -19.04 -1.76 2.07
CA VAL A 286 -17.90 -0.89 2.36
C VAL A 286 -17.21 -0.57 1.05
N TYR A 287 -17.20 0.70 0.65
CA TYR A 287 -16.44 1.14 -0.51
C TYR A 287 -15.00 1.47 -0.11
N LEU A 288 -14.03 0.93 -0.82
CA LEU A 288 -12.61 1.14 -0.62
C LEU A 288 -11.98 1.83 -1.83
N GLY A 289 -11.43 3.02 -1.60
CA GLY A 289 -10.76 3.78 -2.64
C GLY A 289 -9.32 4.17 -2.26
N THR A 290 -8.54 4.57 -3.25
CA THR A 290 -7.13 4.93 -3.04
C THR A 290 -6.63 5.96 -4.05
N ALA A 291 -5.78 6.88 -3.62
CA ALA A 291 -5.03 7.78 -4.49
C ALA A 291 -3.76 7.11 -5.09
N ALA A 292 -3.49 5.85 -4.75
CA ALA A 292 -2.26 5.17 -5.14
C ALA A 292 -2.12 4.94 -6.65
N LYS A 293 -3.24 4.75 -7.37
CA LYS A 293 -3.23 4.47 -8.80
C LYS A 293 -3.40 5.74 -9.63
N SER A 294 -4.16 6.69 -9.11
CA SER A 294 -4.42 7.97 -9.77
C SER A 294 -3.30 9.00 -9.59
N LEU A 295 -2.63 9.00 -8.44
CA LEU A 295 -1.51 9.91 -8.14
C LEU A 295 -0.19 9.14 -7.95
N ALA A 296 0.03 8.63 -6.75
CA ALA A 296 1.24 7.86 -6.46
C ALA A 296 1.07 6.99 -5.20
N PRO A 297 1.61 5.74 -5.19
CA PRO A 297 1.56 4.86 -4.02
C PRO A 297 2.27 5.45 -2.79
N GLY A 298 3.29 6.30 -3.02
CA GLY A 298 4.08 6.92 -1.96
C GLY A 298 3.32 7.93 -1.10
N LEU A 299 2.18 8.47 -1.57
CA LEU A 299 1.32 9.34 -0.78
C LEU A 299 0.63 8.61 0.37
N ARG A 300 0.47 7.29 0.25
CA ARG A 300 -0.16 6.47 1.28
C ARG A 300 -1.53 6.99 1.72
N LEU A 301 -2.35 7.47 0.78
CA LEU A 301 -3.71 7.92 1.00
C LEU A 301 -4.72 6.97 0.37
N GLY A 302 -5.61 6.46 1.19
CA GLY A 302 -6.79 5.69 0.82
C GLY A 302 -7.95 6.04 1.74
N TRP A 303 -9.11 5.51 1.45
CA TRP A 303 -10.31 5.78 2.25
C TRP A 303 -11.26 4.59 2.19
N ALA A 304 -12.05 4.45 3.25
CA ALA A 304 -13.19 3.57 3.33
C ALA A 304 -14.45 4.40 3.54
N VAL A 305 -15.51 4.12 2.79
CA VAL A 305 -16.86 4.60 3.12
C VAL A 305 -17.54 3.45 3.86
N VAL A 306 -17.72 3.62 5.16
CA VAL A 306 -18.09 2.55 6.08
C VAL A 306 -19.59 2.59 6.36
N PRO A 307 -20.32 1.47 6.29
CA PRO A 307 -21.68 1.38 6.77
C PRO A 307 -21.86 1.88 8.20
N GLY A 308 -22.96 2.58 8.48
CA GLY A 308 -23.22 3.12 9.82
C GLY A 308 -23.08 2.11 10.96
N PRO A 309 -23.64 0.89 10.85
CA PRO A 309 -23.51 -0.14 11.89
C PRO A 309 -22.10 -0.60 12.20
N LEU A 310 -21.16 -0.48 11.25
CA LEU A 310 -19.76 -0.88 11.42
C LEU A 310 -18.84 0.26 11.87
N LEU A 311 -19.29 1.50 11.78
CA LEU A 311 -18.43 2.66 11.93
C LEU A 311 -17.76 2.72 13.31
N GLU A 312 -18.51 2.50 14.39
CA GLU A 312 -17.95 2.58 15.74
C GLU A 312 -16.89 1.49 15.99
N ALA A 313 -17.14 0.24 15.59
CA ALA A 313 -16.16 -0.84 15.71
C ALA A 313 -14.87 -0.52 14.92
N VAL A 314 -15.00 0.03 13.72
CA VAL A 314 -13.84 0.47 12.91
C VAL A 314 -13.07 1.58 13.62
N LEU A 315 -13.76 2.53 14.26
CA LEU A 315 -13.11 3.64 14.96
C LEU A 315 -12.46 3.20 16.28
N GLU A 316 -13.04 2.25 17.01
CA GLU A 316 -12.43 1.67 18.21
C GLU A 316 -11.13 0.95 17.88
N THR A 317 -11.14 0.00 16.94
CA THR A 317 -9.93 -0.72 16.50
C THR A 317 -8.86 0.25 16.02
N ARG A 318 -9.27 1.33 15.34
CA ARG A 318 -8.33 2.35 14.87
C ARG A 318 -7.71 3.17 16.01
N ARG A 319 -8.45 3.47 17.07
CA ARG A 319 -7.93 4.18 18.25
C ARG A 319 -6.85 3.36 18.96
N GLU A 320 -7.04 2.05 19.04
CA GLU A 320 -6.06 1.13 19.64
C GLU A 320 -4.72 1.12 18.88
N THR A 321 -4.77 1.22 17.56
CA THR A 321 -3.56 1.21 16.72
C THR A 321 -2.88 2.57 16.60
N ALA A 322 -3.53 3.66 17.05
CA ALA A 322 -3.07 5.05 16.93
C ALA A 322 -2.63 5.46 15.50
N GLU A 323 -3.13 4.78 14.48
CA GLU A 323 -2.74 5.04 13.09
C GLU A 323 -3.44 6.24 12.51
N THR A 324 -2.64 7.17 12.00
CA THR A 324 -3.14 8.37 11.30
C THR A 324 -2.35 8.62 10.03
N CYS A 325 -2.99 9.24 9.05
CA CYS A 325 -2.30 9.76 7.86
C CYS A 325 -1.76 11.15 8.15
N GLY A 326 -0.66 11.53 7.52
CA GLY A 326 -0.09 12.88 7.64
C GLY A 326 -1.14 13.95 7.34
N VAL A 327 -1.26 14.94 8.23
CA VAL A 327 -2.26 16.00 8.11
C VAL A 327 -2.06 16.83 6.86
N LEU A 328 -0.82 17.12 6.51
CA LEU A 328 -0.49 17.95 5.34
C LEU A 328 -0.91 17.26 4.03
N ASP A 329 -0.67 15.96 3.91
CA ASP A 329 -1.07 15.20 2.73
C ASP A 329 -2.60 15.11 2.59
N GLN A 330 -3.31 14.98 3.71
CA GLN A 330 -4.77 15.00 3.70
C GLN A 330 -5.32 16.36 3.25
N LEU A 331 -4.82 17.46 3.80
CA LEU A 331 -5.23 18.81 3.42
C LEU A 331 -4.87 19.13 1.97
N ALA A 332 -3.66 18.70 1.52
CA ALA A 332 -3.22 18.90 0.15
C ALA A 332 -4.13 18.14 -0.85
N LEU A 333 -4.51 16.89 -0.53
CA LEU A 333 -5.44 16.14 -1.38
C LEU A 333 -6.83 16.77 -1.39
N ALA A 334 -7.32 17.26 -0.26
CA ALA A 334 -8.60 17.97 -0.18
C ALA A 334 -8.62 19.17 -1.14
N ASP A 335 -7.64 20.06 -1.03
CA ASP A 335 -7.52 21.24 -1.92
C ASP A 335 -7.34 20.83 -3.38
N PHE A 336 -6.55 19.77 -3.65
CA PHE A 336 -6.29 19.27 -4.99
C PHE A 336 -7.56 18.73 -5.67
N VAL A 337 -8.46 18.12 -4.90
CA VAL A 337 -9.79 17.67 -5.35
C VAL A 337 -10.72 18.87 -5.54
N GLU A 338 -10.85 19.75 -4.55
CA GLU A 338 -11.77 20.87 -4.55
C GLU A 338 -11.47 21.89 -5.65
N CYS A 339 -10.18 22.17 -5.92
CA CYS A 339 -9.79 23.08 -7.02
C CYS A 339 -9.87 22.43 -8.41
N GLY A 340 -10.34 21.19 -8.53
CA GLY A 340 -10.49 20.45 -9.77
C GLY A 340 -9.17 20.02 -10.43
N ALA A 341 -8.04 20.14 -9.74
CA ALA A 341 -6.75 19.70 -10.25
C ALA A 341 -6.68 18.17 -10.34
N TYR A 342 -7.30 17.48 -9.38
CA TYR A 342 -7.41 16.02 -9.39
C TYR A 342 -8.16 15.52 -10.63
N ASP A 343 -9.32 16.08 -10.94
CA ASP A 343 -10.11 15.71 -12.14
C ASP A 343 -9.35 15.95 -13.44
N ARG A 344 -8.61 17.06 -13.54
CA ARG A 344 -7.76 17.34 -14.72
C ARG A 344 -6.64 16.32 -14.86
N HIS A 345 -6.00 15.97 -13.75
CA HIS A 345 -4.93 14.98 -13.72
C HIS A 345 -5.43 13.59 -14.12
N VAL A 346 -6.51 13.10 -13.49
CA VAL A 346 -7.12 11.81 -13.80
C VAL A 346 -7.51 11.72 -15.29
N ARG A 347 -8.10 12.77 -15.85
CA ARG A 347 -8.42 12.81 -17.30
C ARG A 347 -7.18 12.66 -18.18
N ALA A 348 -6.11 13.37 -17.85
CA ALA A 348 -4.86 13.30 -18.62
C ALA A 348 -4.22 11.90 -18.55
N VAL A 349 -4.16 11.31 -17.34
CA VAL A 349 -3.61 9.98 -17.11
C VAL A 349 -4.47 8.90 -17.79
N ARG A 350 -5.80 9.00 -17.70
CA ARG A 350 -6.74 8.10 -18.39
C ARG A 350 -6.52 8.06 -19.90
N LEU A 351 -6.35 9.21 -20.53
CA LEU A 351 -6.06 9.29 -21.96
C LEU A 351 -4.71 8.65 -22.32
N ARG A 352 -3.69 8.82 -21.47
CA ARG A 352 -2.38 8.19 -21.63
C ARG A 352 -2.48 6.67 -21.55
N TYR A 353 -3.13 6.13 -20.52
CA TYR A 353 -3.27 4.68 -20.33
C TYR A 353 -4.11 4.04 -21.43
N ARG A 354 -5.17 4.72 -21.89
CA ARG A 354 -5.93 4.28 -23.06
C ARG A 354 -5.03 4.12 -24.29
N ARG A 355 -4.22 5.13 -24.63
CA ARG A 355 -3.28 5.06 -25.77
C ARG A 355 -2.28 3.91 -25.61
N ARG A 356 -1.77 3.68 -24.40
CA ARG A 356 -0.83 2.59 -24.14
C ARG A 356 -1.49 1.22 -24.32
N ARG A 357 -2.71 1.05 -23.83
CA ARG A 357 -3.48 -0.17 -24.06
C ARG A 357 -3.74 -0.42 -25.53
N ASP A 358 -4.17 0.60 -26.27
CA ASP A 358 -4.43 0.49 -27.70
C ASP A 358 -3.15 0.11 -28.48
N ARG A 359 -2.00 0.68 -28.11
CA ARG A 359 -0.70 0.31 -28.68
C ARG A 359 -0.27 -1.11 -28.32
N LEU A 360 -0.50 -1.55 -27.07
CA LEU A 360 -0.24 -2.93 -26.65
C LEU A 360 -1.07 -3.90 -27.50
N ALA A 361 -2.37 -3.67 -27.62
CA ALA A 361 -3.27 -4.53 -28.39
C ALA A 361 -2.86 -4.59 -29.88
N ALA A 362 -2.53 -3.46 -30.48
CA ALA A 362 -2.09 -3.41 -31.89
C ALA A 362 -0.76 -4.16 -32.10
N ALA A 363 0.23 -3.96 -31.22
CA ALA A 363 1.52 -4.65 -31.31
C ALA A 363 1.41 -6.17 -31.14
N LEU A 364 0.51 -6.63 -30.27
CA LEU A 364 0.27 -8.07 -30.08
C LEU A 364 -0.46 -8.66 -31.28
N ALA A 365 -1.47 -7.99 -31.83
CA ALA A 365 -2.17 -8.46 -33.01
C ALA A 365 -1.22 -8.63 -34.23
N GLU A 366 -0.21 -7.79 -34.34
CA GLU A 366 0.79 -7.84 -35.42
C GLU A 366 1.89 -8.87 -35.17
N ARG A 367 2.41 -8.98 -33.91
CA ARG A 367 3.66 -9.68 -33.62
C ARG A 367 3.49 -10.97 -32.84
N ALA A 368 2.34 -11.21 -32.21
CA ALA A 368 1.98 -12.39 -31.44
C ALA A 368 0.46 -12.68 -31.54
N PRO A 369 -0.06 -12.96 -32.74
CA PRO A 369 -1.51 -13.09 -32.99
C PRO A 369 -2.17 -14.25 -32.25
N GLU A 370 -1.40 -15.21 -31.76
CA GLU A 370 -1.86 -16.31 -30.90
C GLU A 370 -2.12 -15.88 -29.44
N VAL A 371 -1.65 -14.70 -29.05
CA VAL A 371 -1.83 -14.14 -27.70
C VAL A 371 -3.06 -13.23 -27.70
N ARG A 372 -4.03 -13.55 -26.87
CA ARG A 372 -5.27 -12.81 -26.77
C ARG A 372 -5.27 -11.86 -25.59
N VAL A 373 -5.57 -10.59 -25.83
CA VAL A 373 -5.77 -9.62 -24.74
C VAL A 373 -7.19 -9.78 -24.22
N THR A 374 -7.33 -10.16 -22.95
CA THR A 374 -8.62 -10.37 -22.29
C THR A 374 -9.00 -9.21 -21.36
N GLY A 375 -10.23 -9.21 -20.89
CA GLY A 375 -10.77 -8.19 -20.01
C GLY A 375 -11.33 -6.97 -20.76
N ILE A 376 -11.98 -6.10 -20.00
CA ILE A 376 -12.57 -4.87 -20.52
C ILE A 376 -11.50 -3.79 -20.80
N ALA A 377 -11.91 -2.77 -21.56
CA ALA A 377 -11.03 -1.63 -21.82
C ALA A 377 -10.99 -0.70 -20.60
N ALA A 378 -10.19 -1.06 -19.58
CA ALA A 378 -10.06 -0.31 -18.34
C ALA A 378 -8.66 -0.49 -17.70
N GLY A 379 -8.39 0.27 -16.65
CA GLY A 379 -7.30 0.06 -15.72
C GLY A 379 -5.91 0.41 -16.19
N LEU A 380 -4.93 -0.21 -15.57
CA LEU A 380 -3.50 0.03 -15.78
C LEU A 380 -2.77 -1.23 -16.29
N HIS A 381 -3.48 -2.35 -16.45
CA HIS A 381 -2.94 -3.65 -16.84
C HIS A 381 -3.90 -4.35 -17.80
N ALA A 382 -3.41 -5.39 -18.42
CA ALA A 382 -4.19 -6.34 -19.20
C ALA A 382 -3.70 -7.77 -18.92
N VAL A 383 -4.58 -8.75 -19.09
CA VAL A 383 -4.19 -10.14 -19.13
C VAL A 383 -3.96 -10.54 -20.59
N LEU A 384 -2.83 -11.17 -20.82
CA LEU A 384 -2.48 -11.82 -22.09
C LEU A 384 -2.71 -13.30 -21.91
N GLU A 385 -3.77 -13.84 -22.47
CA GLU A 385 -4.02 -15.27 -22.49
C GLU A 385 -3.06 -15.93 -23.46
N LEU A 386 -2.38 -16.97 -22.96
CA LEU A 386 -1.35 -17.72 -23.67
C LEU A 386 -1.87 -19.10 -24.07
N PRO A 387 -1.29 -19.73 -25.09
CA PRO A 387 -1.50 -21.15 -25.36
C PRO A 387 -1.19 -22.01 -24.14
N PRO A 388 -1.94 -23.11 -23.88
CA PRO A 388 -1.72 -23.99 -22.74
C PRO A 388 -0.27 -24.50 -22.64
N GLY A 389 0.29 -24.52 -21.44
CA GLY A 389 1.65 -24.98 -21.15
C GLY A 389 2.76 -23.97 -21.45
N THR A 390 2.43 -22.72 -21.83
CA THR A 390 3.44 -21.73 -22.25
C THR A 390 3.71 -20.61 -21.25
N GLU A 391 2.95 -20.48 -20.15
CA GLU A 391 3.20 -19.44 -19.15
C GLU A 391 4.62 -19.50 -18.61
N GLU A 392 5.07 -20.66 -18.15
CA GLU A 392 6.38 -20.83 -17.55
C GLU A 392 7.55 -20.64 -18.55
N PRO A 393 7.52 -21.18 -19.78
CA PRO A 393 8.50 -20.84 -20.83
C PRO A 393 8.60 -19.33 -21.12
N VAL A 394 7.47 -18.64 -21.21
CA VAL A 394 7.44 -17.19 -21.46
C VAL A 394 8.00 -16.41 -20.27
N LEU A 395 7.70 -16.80 -19.04
CA LEU A 395 8.28 -16.18 -17.84
C LEU A 395 9.81 -16.34 -17.80
N ARG A 396 10.34 -17.51 -18.14
CA ARG A 396 11.79 -17.71 -18.23
C ARG A 396 12.43 -16.87 -19.36
N ALA A 397 11.77 -16.72 -20.49
CA ALA A 397 12.22 -15.82 -21.56
C ALA A 397 12.24 -14.35 -21.10
N ALA A 398 11.21 -13.93 -20.37
CA ALA A 398 11.12 -12.59 -19.79
C ALA A 398 12.27 -12.30 -18.83
N GLU A 399 12.58 -13.24 -17.94
CA GLU A 399 13.68 -13.10 -16.98
C GLU A 399 15.03 -12.94 -17.71
N ARG A 400 15.32 -13.79 -18.71
CA ARG A 400 16.55 -13.68 -19.53
C ARG A 400 16.66 -12.33 -20.25
N ALA A 401 15.53 -11.79 -20.72
CA ALA A 401 15.49 -10.50 -21.40
C ALA A 401 15.47 -9.27 -20.47
N GLY A 402 15.44 -9.49 -19.14
CA GLY A 402 15.32 -8.41 -18.15
C GLY A 402 13.96 -7.70 -18.19
N VAL A 403 12.90 -8.38 -18.62
CA VAL A 403 11.51 -7.92 -18.64
C VAL A 403 10.79 -8.47 -17.42
N ALA A 404 10.34 -7.60 -16.52
CA ALA A 404 9.57 -8.03 -15.37
C ALA A 404 8.08 -8.04 -15.69
N VAL A 405 7.51 -9.22 -15.74
CA VAL A 405 6.08 -9.52 -15.89
C VAL A 405 5.64 -10.53 -14.82
N GLN A 406 4.37 -10.82 -14.73
CA GLN A 406 3.83 -11.77 -13.76
C GLN A 406 2.93 -12.77 -14.47
N GLY A 407 3.09 -14.05 -14.17
CA GLY A 407 2.19 -15.10 -14.65
C GLY A 407 0.82 -15.01 -13.95
N LEU A 408 -0.22 -15.41 -14.64
CA LEU A 408 -1.60 -15.39 -14.13
C LEU A 408 -1.77 -16.39 -12.98
N ALA A 409 -1.09 -17.52 -13.01
CA ALA A 409 -1.12 -18.53 -11.94
C ALA A 409 -0.72 -17.96 -10.56
N ARG A 410 0.15 -16.96 -10.52
CA ARG A 410 0.56 -16.28 -9.28
C ARG A 410 -0.60 -15.64 -8.52
N PHE A 411 -1.65 -15.24 -9.20
CA PHE A 411 -2.79 -14.53 -8.64
C PHE A 411 -3.90 -15.48 -8.18
N ARG A 412 -3.77 -16.75 -8.50
CA ARG A 412 -4.77 -17.77 -8.15
C ARG A 412 -4.76 -18.05 -6.65
N HIS A 413 -5.94 -18.28 -6.10
CA HIS A 413 -6.08 -18.70 -4.70
C HIS A 413 -5.58 -20.13 -4.55
N PRO A 414 -4.81 -20.47 -3.49
CA PRO A 414 -4.26 -21.82 -3.30
C PRO A 414 -5.34 -22.92 -3.22
N GLU A 415 -6.50 -22.59 -2.65
CA GLU A 415 -7.63 -23.54 -2.52
C GLU A 415 -8.59 -23.51 -3.73
N ALA A 416 -8.32 -22.69 -4.77
CA ALA A 416 -9.11 -22.73 -5.98
C ALA A 416 -8.88 -24.03 -6.75
N PRO A 417 -9.91 -24.59 -7.44
CA PRO A 417 -9.76 -25.83 -8.22
C PRO A 417 -8.60 -25.81 -9.20
N ASP A 418 -7.92 -26.93 -9.39
CA ASP A 418 -6.82 -27.04 -10.33
C ASP A 418 -7.24 -26.76 -11.78
N GLY A 419 -6.28 -26.28 -12.59
CA GLY A 419 -6.52 -25.92 -13.98
C GLY A 419 -7.07 -24.49 -14.11
N GLY A 420 -6.31 -23.64 -14.69
CA GLY A 420 -6.68 -22.28 -15.08
C GLY A 420 -5.99 -21.94 -16.39
N PRO A 421 -6.38 -20.88 -17.09
CA PRO A 421 -5.70 -20.50 -18.30
C PRO A 421 -4.27 -20.03 -18.00
N ASP A 422 -3.34 -20.36 -18.89
CA ASP A 422 -2.03 -19.76 -18.91
C ASP A 422 -2.13 -18.29 -19.33
N GLY A 423 -1.37 -17.42 -18.68
CA GLY A 423 -1.44 -16.00 -19.02
C GLY A 423 -0.40 -15.14 -18.36
N LEU A 424 -0.20 -13.96 -18.88
CA LEU A 424 0.61 -12.91 -18.28
C LEU A 424 -0.25 -11.74 -17.85
N VAL A 425 0.01 -11.21 -16.67
CA VAL A 425 -0.55 -9.95 -16.20
C VAL A 425 0.44 -8.83 -16.48
N VAL A 426 0.13 -7.99 -17.47
CA VAL A 426 1.02 -6.95 -18.01
C VAL A 426 0.56 -5.57 -17.63
N GLY A 427 1.35 -4.87 -16.80
CA GLY A 427 1.10 -3.50 -16.39
C GLY A 427 1.58 -2.49 -17.42
N TYR A 428 0.72 -2.08 -18.35
CA TYR A 428 1.04 -1.02 -19.29
C TYR A 428 1.08 0.39 -18.66
N GLY A 429 0.54 0.52 -17.46
CA GLY A 429 0.62 1.74 -16.65
C GLY A 429 1.97 1.95 -15.96
N THR A 430 2.80 0.94 -15.82
CA THR A 430 4.02 0.96 -15.00
C THR A 430 5.20 1.66 -15.65
N PRO A 431 5.54 1.42 -16.93
CA PRO A 431 6.70 2.06 -17.54
C PRO A 431 6.57 3.59 -17.60
N PRO A 432 7.67 4.36 -17.41
CA PRO A 432 7.65 5.78 -17.71
C PRO A 432 7.39 6.02 -19.22
N GLU A 433 6.88 7.20 -19.57
CA GLU A 433 6.45 7.49 -20.95
C GLU A 433 7.55 7.22 -21.98
N HIS A 434 8.78 7.66 -21.69
CA HIS A 434 9.94 7.47 -22.59
C HIS A 434 10.38 6.01 -22.72
N GLY A 435 10.04 5.15 -21.73
CA GLY A 435 10.42 3.74 -21.72
C GLY A 435 9.37 2.78 -22.27
N PHE A 436 8.13 3.26 -22.51
CA PHE A 436 7.01 2.39 -22.86
C PHE A 436 7.19 1.66 -24.19
N ALA A 437 7.69 2.35 -25.24
CA ALA A 437 7.90 1.74 -26.54
C ALA A 437 8.93 0.58 -26.47
N ALA A 438 10.08 0.82 -25.84
CA ALA A 438 11.11 -0.20 -25.67
C ALA A 438 10.64 -1.39 -24.79
N ALA A 439 9.82 -1.13 -23.77
CA ALA A 439 9.24 -2.19 -22.95
C ALA A 439 8.24 -3.04 -23.77
N LEU A 440 7.46 -2.44 -24.65
CA LEU A 440 6.52 -3.13 -25.51
C LEU A 440 7.26 -4.00 -26.56
N ASP A 441 8.32 -3.46 -27.17
CA ASP A 441 9.14 -4.22 -28.12
C ASP A 441 9.82 -5.43 -27.44
N ALA A 442 10.33 -5.22 -26.24
CA ALA A 442 10.92 -6.31 -25.46
C ALA A 442 9.89 -7.38 -25.07
N LEU A 443 8.66 -6.98 -24.71
CA LEU A 443 7.57 -7.92 -24.43
C LEU A 443 7.23 -8.77 -25.67
N CYS A 444 7.09 -8.15 -26.84
CA CYS A 444 6.81 -8.89 -28.08
C CYS A 444 7.95 -9.86 -28.45
N ALA A 445 9.20 -9.51 -28.19
CA ALA A 445 10.35 -10.41 -28.38
C ALA A 445 10.30 -11.59 -27.42
N VAL A 446 10.01 -11.35 -26.14
CA VAL A 446 9.84 -12.38 -25.09
C VAL A 446 8.74 -13.37 -25.45
N LEU A 447 7.59 -12.88 -25.94
CA LEU A 447 6.48 -13.75 -26.35
C LEU A 447 6.89 -14.67 -27.52
N ARG A 448 7.58 -14.14 -28.53
CA ARG A 448 8.07 -14.97 -29.65
C ARG A 448 9.05 -16.04 -29.21
N ASP A 449 10.03 -15.69 -28.36
CA ASP A 449 11.01 -16.64 -27.80
C ASP A 449 10.33 -17.70 -26.92
N GLY A 450 9.46 -17.27 -26.00
CA GLY A 450 8.81 -18.17 -25.05
C GLY A 450 7.75 -19.08 -25.67
N LEU A 451 7.16 -18.68 -26.81
CA LEU A 451 6.21 -19.51 -27.58
C LEU A 451 6.90 -20.41 -28.61
N GLY A 452 8.25 -20.45 -28.65
CA GLY A 452 9.01 -21.35 -29.50
C GLY A 452 9.05 -20.92 -30.98
N ARG A 453 8.88 -19.62 -31.26
CA ARG A 453 9.02 -19.07 -32.62
C ARG A 453 10.40 -18.44 -32.77
N ALA A 454 11.23 -19.10 -33.52
CA ALA A 454 12.50 -18.56 -34.00
C ALA A 454 12.29 -17.44 -35.03
#